data_130be130efe7db516984ac57d3abcf42
#
_entry.id   130be130efe7db516984ac57d3abcf42
#
_cell.length_a   1.000
_cell.length_b   1.000
_cell.length_c   1.000
_cell.angle_alpha   90.00
_cell.angle_beta   90.00
_cell.angle_gamma   90.00
#
_symmetry.space_group_name_H-M   'P 1'
#
loop_
_entity.id
_entity.type
_entity.pdbx_description
1 polymer ?
#
loop_
_entity_poly.entity_id
_entity_poly.type
_entity_poly.pdbx_seq_one_letter_code
_entity_poly.pdbx_strand_id
1 'polypeptide(L)'
;MSKRIHVVYASFLGLLLCLCCAKTALAEVTIEVLNPRGEIETDEVYGISPRVADLNGKTIGLYGNGKSGIKEFLDMVEGHIHQQYPGITVKRYNGAFDVGDKLAQQISQEVSAVVYGVGD
;
A
#
# COMPACT_ATOMS: atom_id res chain seq x y z
N MET A 1 -56.37 -0.59 -63.97
CA MET A 1 -56.47 -1.31 -62.65
C MET A 1 -55.11 -1.85 -62.18
N SER A 2 -54.23 -2.27 -63.05
CA SER A 2 -52.93 -2.90 -62.71
C SER A 2 -51.94 -2.02 -61.89
N LYS A 3 -51.71 -0.76 -62.30
CA LYS A 3 -50.72 0.11 -61.63
C LYS A 3 -51.00 0.39 -60.14
N ARG A 4 -52.22 0.47 -59.73
CA ARG A 4 -52.60 0.68 -58.30
C ARG A 4 -52.28 -0.52 -57.43
N ILE A 5 -52.40 -1.70 -57.99
CA ILE A 5 -52.12 -2.96 -57.27
C ILE A 5 -50.61 -3.08 -57.00
N HIS A 6 -49.77 -2.76 -57.97
CA HIS A 6 -48.31 -2.78 -57.80
C HIS A 6 -47.81 -1.78 -56.75
N VAL A 7 -48.44 -0.60 -56.66
CA VAL A 7 -48.10 0.39 -55.63
C VAL A 7 -48.45 -0.12 -54.23
N VAL A 8 -49.56 -0.77 -54.04
CA VAL A 8 -49.98 -1.36 -52.75
C VAL A 8 -49.02 -2.49 -52.32
N TYR A 9 -48.66 -3.37 -53.25
CA TYR A 9 -47.67 -4.42 -52.94
C TYR A 9 -46.30 -3.88 -52.64
N ALA A 10 -45.82 -2.85 -53.34
CA ALA A 10 -44.52 -2.22 -53.03
C ALA A 10 -44.53 -1.55 -51.67
N SER A 11 -45.61 -0.88 -51.27
CA SER A 11 -45.75 -0.29 -49.94
C SER A 11 -45.79 -1.32 -48.83
N PHE A 12 -46.46 -2.43 -49.04
CA PHE A 12 -46.56 -3.52 -48.07
C PHE A 12 -45.22 -4.24 -47.91
N LEU A 13 -44.50 -4.47 -48.98
CA LEU A 13 -43.17 -5.08 -48.94
C LEU A 13 -42.16 -4.17 -48.25
N GLY A 14 -42.21 -2.86 -48.47
CA GLY A 14 -41.37 -1.86 -47.80
C GLY A 14 -41.64 -1.83 -46.27
N LEU A 15 -42.90 -1.89 -45.86
CA LEU A 15 -43.27 -1.91 -44.47
C LEU A 15 -42.80 -3.21 -43.78
N LEU A 16 -42.91 -4.36 -44.48
CA LEU A 16 -42.42 -5.63 -43.97
C LEU A 16 -40.89 -5.65 -43.80
N LEU A 17 -40.14 -5.05 -44.75
CA LEU A 17 -38.68 -4.91 -44.64
C LEU A 17 -38.28 -4.04 -43.45
N CYS A 18 -38.98 -2.92 -43.22
CA CYS A 18 -38.73 -2.06 -42.07
C CYS A 18 -38.96 -2.76 -40.72
N LEU A 19 -40.00 -3.59 -40.62
CA LEU A 19 -40.22 -4.36 -39.39
C LEU A 19 -39.14 -5.42 -39.14
N CYS A 20 -38.56 -6.01 -40.18
CA CYS A 20 -37.46 -6.98 -40.02
C CYS A 20 -36.14 -6.32 -39.59
N CYS A 21 -35.95 -5.03 -39.85
CA CYS A 21 -34.73 -4.30 -39.43
C CYS A 21 -34.80 -3.75 -38.01
N ALA A 22 -35.94 -3.75 -37.35
CA ALA A 22 -36.11 -3.38 -35.96
C ALA A 22 -35.63 -4.50 -35.02
N LYS A 23 -34.37 -4.90 -35.17
CA LYS A 23 -33.73 -5.65 -34.12
C LYS A 23 -33.50 -4.68 -32.96
N THR A 24 -34.25 -4.87 -31.89
CA THR A 24 -33.97 -4.21 -30.64
C THR A 24 -32.55 -4.61 -30.22
N ALA A 25 -31.59 -3.72 -30.40
CA ALA A 25 -30.28 -3.89 -29.80
C ALA A 25 -30.47 -3.77 -28.28
N LEU A 26 -30.67 -4.91 -27.63
CA LEU A 26 -30.52 -4.98 -26.17
C LEU A 26 -29.06 -4.83 -25.90
N ALA A 27 -28.65 -3.62 -25.55
CA ALA A 27 -27.31 -3.39 -25.04
C ALA A 27 -27.29 -4.02 -23.64
N GLU A 28 -26.61 -5.14 -23.51
CA GLU A 28 -26.28 -5.72 -22.22
C GLU A 28 -25.21 -4.82 -21.58
N VAL A 29 -25.62 -4.05 -20.57
CA VAL A 29 -24.69 -3.26 -19.78
C VAL A 29 -24.07 -4.18 -18.74
N THR A 30 -22.88 -4.67 -19.02
CA THR A 30 -22.09 -5.39 -18.04
C THR A 30 -21.37 -4.35 -17.15
N ILE A 31 -21.73 -4.32 -15.87
CA ILE A 31 -21.04 -3.50 -14.87
C ILE A 31 -19.99 -4.38 -14.23
N GLU A 32 -18.73 -4.11 -14.52
CA GLU A 32 -17.62 -4.74 -13.82
C GLU A 32 -17.37 -3.97 -12.51
N VAL A 33 -17.66 -4.61 -11.39
CA VAL A 33 -17.34 -4.05 -10.08
C VAL A 33 -15.91 -4.43 -9.74
N LEU A 34 -15.01 -3.48 -9.87
CA LEU A 34 -13.63 -3.66 -9.46
C LEU A 34 -13.58 -3.82 -7.93
N ASN A 35 -12.72 -4.73 -7.47
CA ASN A 35 -12.48 -4.88 -6.04
C ASN A 35 -11.88 -3.58 -5.48
N PRO A 36 -12.57 -2.85 -4.61
CA PRO A 36 -12.08 -1.57 -4.09
C PRO A 36 -10.80 -1.71 -3.24
N ARG A 37 -10.46 -2.91 -2.81
CA ARG A 37 -9.22 -3.17 -2.07
C ARG A 37 -8.00 -3.31 -2.96
N GLY A 38 -8.18 -3.48 -4.29
CA GLY A 38 -7.11 -3.82 -5.22
C GLY A 38 -6.48 -5.19 -4.92
N GLU A 39 -5.55 -5.59 -5.74
CA GLU A 39 -4.60 -6.66 -5.41
C GLU A 39 -3.37 -5.96 -4.86
N ILE A 40 -3.15 -6.08 -3.56
CA ILE A 40 -1.91 -5.62 -2.93
C ILE A 40 -0.91 -6.74 -3.18
N GLU A 41 0.08 -6.48 -4.04
CA GLU A 41 1.27 -7.33 -4.07
C GLU A 41 1.85 -7.30 -2.66
N THR A 42 1.74 -8.43 -1.96
CA THR A 42 2.36 -8.56 -0.65
C THR A 42 3.86 -8.71 -0.88
N ASP A 43 4.61 -7.68 -0.55
CA ASP A 43 6.06 -7.80 -0.39
C ASP A 43 6.36 -9.00 0.51
N GLU A 44 7.49 -9.67 0.28
CA GLU A 44 7.92 -10.78 1.13
C GLU A 44 7.89 -10.33 2.59
N VAL A 45 6.96 -10.90 3.36
CA VAL A 45 6.84 -10.59 4.79
C VAL A 45 7.94 -11.37 5.52
N TYR A 46 9.02 -10.70 5.80
CA TYR A 46 10.04 -11.23 6.69
C TYR A 46 9.46 -11.31 8.11
N GLY A 47 9.61 -12.46 8.75
CA GLY A 47 9.19 -12.63 10.15
C GLY A 47 9.94 -11.67 11.08
N ILE A 48 9.42 -11.48 12.29
CA ILE A 48 10.10 -10.68 13.31
C ILE A 48 11.47 -11.30 13.60
N SER A 49 12.50 -10.46 13.69
CA SER A 49 13.85 -10.88 14.08
C SER A 49 13.84 -11.56 15.45
N PRO A 50 14.69 -12.57 15.69
CA PRO A 50 14.83 -13.18 16.99
C PRO A 50 15.09 -12.13 18.08
N ARG A 51 14.48 -12.31 19.25
CA ARG A 51 14.70 -11.40 20.36
C ARG A 51 16.14 -11.49 20.86
N VAL A 52 16.74 -10.35 21.17
CA VAL A 52 18.04 -10.29 21.83
C VAL A 52 17.86 -10.84 23.24
N ALA A 53 18.58 -11.92 23.56
CA ALA A 53 18.44 -12.62 24.85
C ALA A 53 18.98 -11.81 26.03
N ASP A 54 20.04 -11.04 25.83
CA ASP A 54 20.67 -10.19 26.83
C ASP A 54 21.15 -8.89 26.18
N LEU A 55 20.87 -7.78 26.81
CA LEU A 55 21.25 -6.44 26.38
C LEU A 55 22.54 -5.94 27.03
N ASN A 56 23.07 -6.60 28.06
CA ASN A 56 24.28 -6.17 28.73
C ASN A 56 25.49 -6.20 27.78
N GLY A 57 26.25 -5.11 27.75
CA GLY A 57 27.42 -4.96 26.89
C GLY A 57 27.09 -4.85 25.38
N LYS A 58 25.82 -4.74 25.04
CA LYS A 58 25.38 -4.57 23.64
C LYS A 58 25.30 -3.10 23.25
N THR A 59 25.29 -2.86 21.95
CA THR A 59 25.01 -1.53 21.38
C THR A 59 23.58 -1.45 20.91
N ILE A 60 22.84 -0.43 21.32
CA ILE A 60 21.46 -0.16 20.92
C ILE A 60 21.43 1.12 20.10
N GLY A 61 20.75 1.07 18.95
CA GLY A 61 20.47 2.23 18.12
C GLY A 61 19.19 2.93 18.57
N LEU A 62 19.21 4.24 18.66
CA LEU A 62 18.00 5.06 18.81
C LEU A 62 17.86 5.91 17.56
N TYR A 63 16.82 5.67 16.79
CA TYR A 63 16.56 6.36 15.54
C TYR A 63 15.42 7.37 15.68
N GLY A 64 15.70 8.61 15.36
CA GLY A 64 14.71 9.71 15.32
C GLY A 64 14.35 10.06 13.88
N ASN A 65 13.05 10.09 13.59
CA ASN A 65 12.51 10.40 12.25
C ASN A 65 12.26 11.90 11.99
N GLY A 66 12.85 12.79 12.79
CA GLY A 66 12.75 14.24 12.62
C GLY A 66 11.41 14.86 13.05
N LYS A 67 10.50 14.11 13.64
CA LYS A 67 9.23 14.64 14.19
C LYS A 67 9.51 15.50 15.43
N SER A 68 8.59 16.45 15.68
CA SER A 68 8.66 17.30 16.87
C SER A 68 8.55 16.46 18.14
N GLY A 69 9.38 16.75 19.15
CA GLY A 69 9.41 16.02 20.43
C GLY A 69 10.15 14.67 20.40
N ILE A 70 10.62 14.21 19.22
CA ILE A 70 11.33 12.93 19.12
C ILE A 70 12.65 12.95 19.88
N LYS A 71 13.34 14.09 19.89
CA LYS A 71 14.59 14.22 20.62
C LYS A 71 14.39 14.00 22.12
N GLU A 72 13.45 14.70 22.70
CA GLU A 72 13.11 14.63 24.14
C GLU A 72 12.64 13.21 24.51
N PHE A 73 11.80 12.60 23.66
CA PHE A 73 11.38 11.22 23.85
C PHE A 73 12.57 10.25 23.86
N LEU A 74 13.46 10.34 22.89
CA LEU A 74 14.62 9.45 22.81
C LEU A 74 15.63 9.74 23.95
N ASP A 75 15.75 10.96 24.43
CA ASP A 75 16.57 11.30 25.60
C ASP A 75 16.04 10.58 26.85
N MET A 76 14.73 10.53 27.05
CA MET A 76 14.12 9.77 28.14
C MET A 76 14.32 8.26 27.98
N VAL A 77 14.15 7.74 26.77
CA VAL A 77 14.38 6.31 26.46
C VAL A 77 15.81 5.91 26.75
N GLU A 78 16.80 6.72 26.33
CA GLU A 78 18.21 6.48 26.61
C GLU A 78 18.49 6.48 28.12
N GLY A 79 17.93 7.44 28.86
CA GLY A 79 18.04 7.50 30.32
C GLY A 79 17.50 6.22 30.99
N HIS A 80 16.36 5.72 30.57
CA HIS A 80 15.80 4.46 31.08
C HIS A 80 16.63 3.24 30.72
N ILE A 81 17.16 3.19 29.50
CA ILE A 81 18.03 2.10 29.06
C ILE A 81 19.30 2.03 29.93
N HIS A 82 19.97 3.17 30.15
CA HIS A 82 21.16 3.21 30.99
C HIS A 82 20.89 2.89 32.46
N GLN A 83 19.71 3.26 32.96
CA GLN A 83 19.31 2.94 34.32
C GLN A 83 19.12 1.44 34.53
N GLN A 84 18.54 0.76 33.54
CA GLN A 84 18.29 -0.69 33.63
C GLN A 84 19.48 -1.55 33.22
N TYR A 85 20.30 -1.04 32.29
CA TYR A 85 21.45 -1.74 31.70
C TYR A 85 22.69 -0.85 31.71
N PRO A 86 23.39 -0.69 32.84
CA PRO A 86 24.51 0.26 32.96
C PRO A 86 25.67 -0.01 32.01
N GLY A 87 25.82 -1.25 31.53
CA GLY A 87 26.88 -1.64 30.58
C GLY A 87 26.53 -1.48 29.10
N ILE A 88 25.38 -0.91 28.78
CA ILE A 88 24.94 -0.77 27.39
C ILE A 88 25.57 0.46 26.72
N THR A 89 25.83 0.35 25.41
CA THR A 89 26.21 1.49 24.58
C THR A 89 25.02 1.94 23.76
N VAL A 90 24.77 3.25 23.71
CA VAL A 90 23.70 3.82 22.89
C VAL A 90 24.29 4.62 21.72
N LYS A 91 23.80 4.37 20.52
CA LYS A 91 24.11 5.15 19.32
C LYS A 91 22.86 5.86 18.82
N ARG A 92 23.00 7.15 18.49
CA ARG A 92 21.93 7.98 17.94
C ARG A 92 21.99 8.04 16.43
N TYR A 93 20.87 7.88 15.80
CA TYR A 93 20.68 8.05 14.36
C TYR A 93 19.48 8.98 14.12
N ASN A 94 19.57 9.77 13.08
CA ASN A 94 18.51 10.68 12.66
C ASN A 94 18.34 10.60 11.15
N GLY A 95 17.11 10.71 10.70
CA GLY A 95 16.79 10.70 9.28
C GLY A 95 15.32 10.98 9.00
N ALA A 96 14.89 10.66 7.79
CA ALA A 96 13.51 10.75 7.38
C ALA A 96 12.68 9.60 7.99
N PHE A 97 11.37 9.64 7.78
CA PHE A 97 10.47 8.54 8.18
C PHE A 97 10.90 7.20 7.55
N ASP A 98 11.34 7.23 6.31
CA ASP A 98 11.94 6.05 5.67
C ASP A 98 13.46 6.08 5.88
N VAL A 99 13.97 5.04 6.52
CA VAL A 99 15.40 4.91 6.84
C VAL A 99 16.26 4.77 5.58
N GLY A 100 15.71 4.15 4.53
CA GLY A 100 16.42 3.80 3.29
C GLY A 100 17.46 2.71 3.50
N ASP A 101 17.73 1.94 2.46
CA ASP A 101 18.55 0.71 2.50
C ASP A 101 19.97 0.95 3.02
N LYS A 102 20.61 2.03 2.58
CA LYS A 102 22.00 2.33 2.94
C LYS A 102 22.15 2.53 4.45
N LEU A 103 21.28 3.34 5.06
CA LEU A 103 21.34 3.61 6.49
C LEU A 103 20.86 2.40 7.29
N ALA A 104 19.87 1.66 6.81
CA ALA A 104 19.43 0.42 7.43
C ALA A 104 20.53 -0.64 7.48
N GLN A 105 21.30 -0.81 6.41
CA GLN A 105 22.46 -1.69 6.38
C GLN A 105 23.55 -1.23 7.38
N GLN A 106 23.84 0.06 7.43
CA GLN A 106 24.80 0.59 8.38
C GLN A 106 24.36 0.31 9.83
N ILE A 107 23.11 0.63 10.17
CA ILE A 107 22.56 0.40 11.51
C ILE A 107 22.63 -1.08 11.88
N SER A 108 22.25 -1.98 10.96
CA SER A 108 22.27 -3.42 11.21
C SER A 108 23.65 -4.00 11.50
N GLN A 109 24.71 -3.37 11.00
CA GLN A 109 26.10 -3.75 11.27
C GLN A 109 26.65 -3.17 12.58
N GLU A 110 26.10 -2.06 13.03
CA GLU A 110 26.63 -1.31 14.17
C GLU A 110 25.95 -1.61 15.50
N VAL A 111 24.68 -2.09 15.47
CA VAL A 111 23.87 -2.28 16.68
C VAL A 111 23.22 -3.65 16.75
N SER A 112 22.94 -4.10 17.96
CA SER A 112 22.27 -5.38 18.22
C SER A 112 20.74 -5.27 18.21
N ALA A 113 20.22 -4.10 18.45
CA ALA A 113 18.80 -3.77 18.37
C ALA A 113 18.63 -2.27 18.10
N VAL A 114 17.48 -1.88 17.61
CA VAL A 114 17.16 -0.48 17.37
C VAL A 114 15.76 -0.13 17.93
N VAL A 115 15.67 1.03 18.56
CA VAL A 115 14.42 1.68 18.87
C VAL A 115 14.17 2.71 17.79
N TYR A 116 13.14 2.47 17.01
CA TYR A 116 12.70 3.36 15.94
C TYR A 116 11.49 4.15 16.44
N GLY A 117 11.58 5.41 16.49
CA GLY A 117 10.51 6.27 16.96
C GLY A 117 10.15 7.33 15.95
N VAL A 118 8.99 7.81 15.99
CA VAL A 118 7.67 7.30 16.43
C VAL A 118 6.71 7.57 15.29
N GLY A 119 5.65 6.75 15.22
CA GLY A 119 4.56 7.02 14.28
C GLY A 119 3.76 8.28 14.67
N ASP A 120 2.91 8.74 13.76
CA ASP A 120 1.92 9.78 14.03
C ASP A 120 0.76 9.19 14.81
#